data_73999a59328618b9ed7bd1f54ddf09e3
#
_entry.id   73999a59328618b9ed7bd1f54ddf09e3
#
_cell.length_a   1.000
_cell.length_b   1.000
_cell.length_c   1.000
_cell.angle_alpha   90.00
_cell.angle_beta   90.00
_cell.angle_gamma   90.00
#
_symmetry.space_group_name_H-M   'P 1'
#
loop_
_entity.id
_entity.type
_entity.pdbx_description
1 polymer ?
#
loop_
_entity_poly.entity_id
_entity_poly.type
_entity_poly.pdbx_seq_one_letter_code
_entity_poly.pdbx_strand_id
1 'polypeptide(L)'
;GVELKRLEPSEPGRIEPEEVFALVDSRTRMAALASCHYVSGYRIEIDTIGRELRSRGILFCVDGIQTIGAFPTPVEHVDFLAADAHKWMLGPCASGVLYVKHEMQARLKPVVQGWHNLNCPDFIARETLDYKPDSRRYEAGTANLLGIVGHRASLQLLNALGLDNIATDLLAKRRRLVPGLLAKGCDVMHADVPEANASGIVTFH
;
A
#
# COMPACT_ATOMS: atom_id res chain seq x y z
N GLY A 1 10.33 19.24 15.68
CA GLY A 1 10.61 18.25 14.64
C GLY A 1 9.80 16.98 14.85
N VAL A 2 9.85 16.05 13.92
CA VAL A 2 9.23 14.71 14.02
C VAL A 2 10.28 13.73 14.53
N GLU A 3 9.93 12.90 15.51
CA GLU A 3 10.72 11.77 15.97
C GLU A 3 10.25 10.51 15.21
N LEU A 4 11.17 9.79 14.61
CA LEU A 4 10.90 8.53 13.92
C LEU A 4 11.24 7.37 14.84
N LYS A 5 10.24 6.55 15.18
CA LYS A 5 10.42 5.24 15.81
C LYS A 5 10.43 4.18 14.72
N ARG A 6 11.46 3.36 14.67
CA ARG A 6 11.52 2.22 13.75
C ARG A 6 11.03 0.97 14.47
N LEU A 7 10.16 0.23 13.81
CA LEU A 7 9.77 -1.10 14.23
C LEU A 7 10.84 -2.08 13.74
N GLU A 8 11.44 -2.78 14.68
CA GLU A 8 12.36 -3.89 14.41
C GLU A 8 11.64 -5.16 14.82
N PRO A 9 11.09 -5.93 13.86
CA PRO A 9 10.30 -7.11 14.18
C PRO A 9 11.18 -8.20 14.80
N SER A 10 10.58 -8.99 15.68
CA SER A 10 11.24 -10.13 16.35
C SER A 10 11.73 -11.19 15.35
N GLU A 11 10.98 -11.39 14.27
CA GLU A 11 11.38 -12.21 13.13
C GLU A 11 11.57 -11.33 11.89
N PRO A 12 12.73 -11.40 11.19
CA PRO A 12 12.98 -10.56 10.03
C PRO A 12 11.88 -10.65 8.97
N GLY A 13 11.29 -9.50 8.64
CA GLY A 13 10.27 -9.40 7.61
C GLY A 13 8.88 -9.92 8.00
N ARG A 14 8.62 -10.16 9.28
CA ARG A 14 7.33 -10.52 9.86
C ARG A 14 6.94 -9.46 10.89
N ILE A 15 5.81 -8.81 10.71
CA ILE A 15 5.31 -7.78 11.62
C ILE A 15 3.95 -8.23 12.14
N GLU A 16 3.90 -8.51 13.42
CA GLU A 16 2.66 -8.87 14.12
C GLU A 16 1.97 -7.60 14.67
N PRO A 17 0.63 -7.57 14.77
CA PRO A 17 -0.10 -6.43 15.29
C PRO A 17 0.39 -5.97 16.67
N GLU A 18 0.72 -6.90 17.56
CA GLU A 18 1.18 -6.63 18.92
C GLU A 18 2.49 -5.84 18.94
N GLU A 19 3.40 -6.10 18.00
CA GLU A 19 4.67 -5.39 17.87
C GLU A 19 4.43 -3.91 17.49
N VAL A 20 3.45 -3.67 16.62
CA VAL A 20 3.02 -2.31 16.27
C VAL A 20 2.42 -1.62 17.50
N PHE A 21 1.53 -2.32 18.22
CA PHE A 21 0.83 -1.76 19.38
C PHE A 21 1.76 -1.47 20.57
N ALA A 22 2.81 -2.24 20.73
CA ALA A 22 3.83 -2.03 21.75
C ALA A 22 4.70 -0.79 21.48
N LEU A 23 4.87 -0.42 20.18
CA LEU A 23 5.72 0.71 19.81
C LEU A 23 4.99 2.06 19.89
N VAL A 24 3.67 2.09 19.76
CA VAL A 24 2.89 3.32 19.79
C VAL A 24 2.64 3.83 21.22
N ASP A 25 2.70 5.16 21.37
CA ASP A 25 2.44 5.86 22.63
C ASP A 25 1.53 7.09 22.41
N SER A 26 1.30 7.86 23.49
CA SER A 26 0.45 9.07 23.46
C SER A 26 0.97 10.19 22.54
N ARG A 27 2.25 10.15 22.15
CA ARG A 27 2.88 11.12 21.23
C ARG A 27 2.83 10.65 19.79
N THR A 28 2.53 9.37 19.53
CA THR A 28 2.46 8.81 18.17
C THR A 28 1.33 9.48 17.40
N ARG A 29 1.62 9.93 16.18
CA ARG A 29 0.66 10.62 15.30
C ARG A 29 0.33 9.83 14.05
N MET A 30 1.27 9.00 13.59
CA MET A 30 1.10 8.20 12.38
C MET A 30 1.93 6.92 12.50
N ALA A 31 1.39 5.82 12.00
CA ALA A 31 2.11 4.61 11.65
C ALA A 31 2.16 4.47 10.14
N ALA A 32 3.33 4.10 9.61
CA ALA A 32 3.52 3.85 8.17
C ALA A 32 4.16 2.47 8.01
N LEU A 33 3.46 1.55 7.32
CA LEU A 33 3.87 0.16 7.18
C LEU A 33 3.65 -0.31 5.73
N ALA A 34 4.50 -1.23 5.28
CA ALA A 34 4.24 -1.97 4.05
C ALA A 34 3.18 -3.06 4.31
N SER A 35 2.23 -3.19 3.40
CA SER A 35 1.16 -4.21 3.45
C SER A 35 1.69 -5.64 3.37
N CYS A 36 2.85 -5.80 2.71
CA CYS A 36 3.55 -7.06 2.57
C CYS A 36 5.05 -6.80 2.45
N HIS A 37 5.84 -7.57 3.17
CA HIS A 37 7.30 -7.43 3.12
C HIS A 37 7.85 -8.00 1.80
N TYR A 38 8.66 -7.21 1.11
CA TYR A 38 9.11 -7.50 -0.26
C TYR A 38 10.08 -8.69 -0.40
N VAL A 39 10.71 -9.12 0.70
CA VAL A 39 11.57 -10.30 0.72
C VAL A 39 10.82 -11.51 1.28
N SER A 40 10.30 -11.42 2.50
CA SER A 40 9.67 -12.56 3.16
C SER A 40 8.31 -12.94 2.59
N GLY A 41 7.62 -11.99 1.94
CA GLY A 41 6.26 -12.20 1.47
C GLY A 41 5.20 -12.22 2.58
N TYR A 42 5.56 -11.84 3.81
CA TYR A 42 4.61 -11.75 4.92
C TYR A 42 3.67 -10.56 4.74
N ARG A 43 2.36 -10.82 4.71
CA ARG A 43 1.30 -9.80 4.67
C ARG A 43 0.85 -9.46 6.09
N ILE A 44 0.90 -8.16 6.44
CA ILE A 44 0.42 -7.69 7.74
C ILE A 44 -1.11 -7.69 7.80
N GLU A 45 -1.65 -7.71 9.02
CA GLU A 45 -3.08 -7.61 9.29
C GLU A 45 -3.56 -6.15 9.26
N ILE A 46 -3.71 -5.59 8.04
CA ILE A 46 -4.04 -4.17 7.82
C ILE A 46 -5.29 -3.75 8.60
N ASP A 47 -6.35 -4.57 8.58
CA ASP A 47 -7.62 -4.22 9.22
C ASP A 47 -7.50 -4.22 10.76
N THR A 48 -6.86 -5.23 11.33
CA THR A 48 -6.60 -5.34 12.77
C THR A 48 -5.76 -4.17 13.28
N ILE A 49 -4.64 -3.90 12.58
CA ILE A 49 -3.74 -2.80 12.93
C ILE A 49 -4.46 -1.46 12.76
N GLY A 50 -5.12 -1.25 11.63
CA GLY A 50 -5.78 0.02 11.32
C GLY A 50 -6.92 0.35 12.28
N ARG A 51 -7.71 -0.63 12.69
CA ARG A 51 -8.80 -0.47 13.67
C ARG A 51 -8.26 -0.01 15.01
N GLU A 52 -7.20 -0.63 15.51
CA GLU A 52 -6.58 -0.27 16.77
C GLU A 52 -5.91 1.11 16.72
N LEU A 53 -5.15 1.42 15.66
CA LEU A 53 -4.56 2.75 15.46
C LEU A 53 -5.64 3.84 15.42
N ARG A 54 -6.74 3.58 14.71
CA ARG A 54 -7.87 4.51 14.64
C ARG A 54 -8.53 4.74 16.01
N SER A 55 -8.70 3.70 16.82
CA SER A 55 -9.25 3.82 18.19
C SER A 55 -8.40 4.73 19.08
N ARG A 56 -7.08 4.78 18.82
CA ARG A 56 -6.10 5.65 19.50
C ARG A 56 -5.93 7.02 18.84
N GLY A 57 -6.66 7.33 17.76
CA GLY A 57 -6.52 8.58 17.00
C GLY A 57 -5.21 8.73 16.24
N ILE A 58 -4.56 7.61 15.90
CA ILE A 58 -3.30 7.54 15.15
C ILE A 58 -3.60 7.30 13.68
N LEU A 59 -3.01 8.09 12.79
CA LEU A 59 -3.16 7.94 11.34
C LEU A 59 -2.42 6.69 10.86
N PHE A 60 -3.00 6.01 9.85
CA PHE A 60 -2.40 4.83 9.26
C PHE A 60 -2.12 5.03 7.77
N CYS A 61 -0.84 4.93 7.40
CA CYS A 61 -0.35 4.98 6.02
C CYS A 61 0.15 3.60 5.60
N VAL A 62 -0.30 3.12 4.46
CA VAL A 62 0.05 1.79 3.94
C VAL A 62 0.77 1.92 2.61
N ASP A 63 1.96 1.32 2.51
CA ASP A 63 2.57 1.00 1.23
C ASP A 63 1.96 -0.30 0.70
N GLY A 64 1.08 -0.17 -0.29
CA GLY A 64 0.33 -1.27 -0.90
C GLY A 64 1.02 -1.95 -2.07
N ILE A 65 2.27 -1.59 -2.38
CA ILE A 65 2.94 -2.00 -3.63
C ILE A 65 3.05 -3.52 -3.78
N GLN A 66 3.08 -4.28 -2.69
CA GLN A 66 3.21 -5.74 -2.73
C GLN A 66 1.87 -6.49 -2.58
N THR A 67 0.75 -5.77 -2.46
CA THR A 67 -0.58 -6.42 -2.33
C THR A 67 -1.57 -5.95 -3.38
N ILE A 68 -1.58 -4.67 -3.75
CA ILE A 68 -2.55 -4.13 -4.72
C ILE A 68 -2.33 -4.77 -6.10
N GLY A 69 -3.40 -5.37 -6.62
CA GLY A 69 -3.38 -6.16 -7.85
C GLY A 69 -3.19 -7.67 -7.65
N ALA A 70 -2.69 -8.09 -6.46
CA ALA A 70 -2.51 -9.51 -6.12
C ALA A 70 -3.52 -10.01 -5.09
N PHE A 71 -3.89 -9.17 -4.13
CA PHE A 71 -4.78 -9.50 -3.02
C PHE A 71 -5.79 -8.39 -2.77
N PRO A 72 -7.02 -8.71 -2.34
CA PRO A 72 -7.90 -7.73 -1.75
C PRO A 72 -7.20 -7.01 -0.59
N THR A 73 -7.19 -5.68 -0.65
CA THR A 73 -6.50 -4.86 0.35
C THR A 73 -7.53 -3.96 1.03
N PRO A 74 -7.86 -4.20 2.31
CA PRO A 74 -8.87 -3.40 3.03
C PRO A 74 -8.35 -1.99 3.27
N VAL A 75 -9.22 -0.98 3.05
CA VAL A 75 -8.89 0.43 3.26
C VAL A 75 -9.81 1.12 4.27
N GLU A 76 -10.72 0.39 4.90
CA GLU A 76 -11.72 0.96 5.84
C GLU A 76 -11.05 1.72 6.98
N HIS A 77 -9.97 1.17 7.53
CA HIS A 77 -9.22 1.74 8.65
C HIS A 77 -7.85 2.34 8.22
N VAL A 78 -7.67 2.58 6.91
CA VAL A 78 -6.46 3.18 6.34
C VAL A 78 -6.76 4.63 5.97
N ASP A 79 -5.87 5.56 6.32
CA ASP A 79 -6.01 6.97 6.00
C ASP A 79 -5.31 7.34 4.69
N PHE A 80 -4.17 6.71 4.42
CA PHE A 80 -3.37 6.91 3.21
C PHE A 80 -2.87 5.56 2.69
N LEU A 81 -2.92 5.37 1.37
CA LEU A 81 -2.30 4.21 0.74
C LEU A 81 -1.65 4.64 -0.57
N ALA A 82 -0.45 4.16 -0.80
CA ALA A 82 0.26 4.37 -2.06
C ALA A 82 0.74 3.04 -2.65
N ALA A 83 0.74 2.93 -3.97
CA ALA A 83 1.32 1.80 -4.68
C ALA A 83 1.71 2.19 -6.10
N ASP A 84 2.91 1.82 -6.54
CA ASP A 84 3.32 1.91 -7.93
C ASP A 84 2.69 0.81 -8.78
N ALA A 85 2.45 1.11 -10.06
CA ALA A 85 1.79 0.19 -10.98
C ALA A 85 2.68 -0.97 -11.46
N HIS A 86 4.00 -0.83 -11.42
CA HIS A 86 4.96 -1.71 -12.10
C HIS A 86 5.21 -3.09 -11.45
N LYS A 87 4.46 -3.42 -10.38
CA LYS A 87 4.54 -4.75 -9.73
C LYS A 87 3.26 -5.55 -10.01
N TRP A 88 2.49 -5.82 -8.96
CA TRP A 88 1.31 -6.68 -9.05
C TRP A 88 0.14 -6.06 -9.82
N MET A 89 0.11 -4.74 -9.97
CA MET A 89 -0.87 -4.10 -10.85
C MET A 89 -0.53 -4.26 -12.34
N LEU A 90 0.62 -4.87 -12.72
CA LEU A 90 1.04 -5.14 -14.09
C LEU A 90 1.06 -3.91 -15.00
N GLY A 91 1.18 -2.73 -14.40
CA GLY A 91 1.19 -1.46 -15.10
C GLY A 91 2.60 -0.97 -15.41
N PRO A 92 2.72 0.13 -16.17
CA PRO A 92 4.01 0.72 -16.50
C PRO A 92 4.65 1.44 -15.31
N CYS A 93 5.97 1.61 -15.36
CA CYS A 93 6.69 2.48 -14.44
C CYS A 93 6.19 3.94 -14.54
N ALA A 94 6.45 4.73 -13.50
CA ALA A 94 6.03 6.13 -13.38
C ALA A 94 4.50 6.33 -13.47
N SER A 95 3.73 5.32 -13.10
CA SER A 95 2.30 5.37 -12.85
C SER A 95 2.01 4.65 -11.53
N GLY A 96 0.98 5.07 -10.82
CA GLY A 96 0.63 4.48 -9.53
C GLY A 96 -0.69 5.03 -9.01
N VAL A 97 -1.03 4.66 -7.79
CA VAL A 97 -2.23 5.14 -7.09
C VAL A 97 -1.84 5.75 -5.76
N LEU A 98 -2.51 6.85 -5.42
CA LEU A 98 -2.52 7.44 -4.09
C LEU A 98 -3.97 7.47 -3.61
N TYR A 99 -4.27 6.69 -2.59
CA TYR A 99 -5.53 6.77 -1.87
C TYR A 99 -5.37 7.72 -0.67
N VAL A 100 -6.26 8.69 -0.57
CA VAL A 100 -6.39 9.58 0.57
C VAL A 100 -7.84 9.51 1.02
N LYS A 101 -8.06 9.05 2.25
CA LYS A 101 -9.40 8.98 2.82
C LYS A 101 -10.07 10.36 2.74
N HIS A 102 -11.33 10.39 2.33
CA HIS A 102 -12.02 11.66 2.04
C HIS A 102 -11.92 12.68 3.19
N GLU A 103 -12.13 12.23 4.43
CA GLU A 103 -12.01 13.08 5.63
C GLU A 103 -10.60 13.61 5.89
N MET A 104 -9.56 12.96 5.32
CA MET A 104 -8.17 13.38 5.43
C MET A 104 -7.77 14.41 4.38
N GLN A 105 -8.54 14.58 3.30
CA GLN A 105 -8.19 15.51 2.22
C GLN A 105 -8.11 16.98 2.69
N ALA A 106 -8.93 17.37 3.65
CA ALA A 106 -8.87 18.71 4.24
C ALA A 106 -7.63 18.93 5.13
N ARG A 107 -7.11 17.84 5.73
CA ARG A 107 -5.94 17.86 6.63
C ARG A 107 -4.62 17.74 5.89
N LEU A 108 -4.59 16.92 4.82
CA LEU A 108 -3.40 16.73 3.99
C LEU A 108 -3.32 17.87 2.96
N LYS A 109 -2.55 18.91 3.30
CA LYS A 109 -2.31 20.02 2.38
C LYS A 109 -1.24 19.64 1.37
N PRO A 110 -1.47 19.88 0.06
CA PRO A 110 -0.45 19.69 -0.97
C PRO A 110 0.79 20.55 -0.68
N VAL A 111 1.97 19.97 -0.77
CA VAL A 111 3.24 20.66 -0.59
C VAL A 111 3.85 21.12 -1.92
N VAL A 112 3.36 20.59 -3.04
CA VAL A 112 3.74 20.99 -4.40
C VAL A 112 2.54 21.66 -5.04
N GLN A 113 2.72 22.89 -5.50
CA GLN A 113 1.72 23.68 -6.19
C GLN A 113 2.02 23.71 -7.69
N GLY A 114 0.96 23.69 -8.48
CA GLY A 114 1.05 23.84 -9.93
C GLY A 114 -0.30 24.13 -10.55
N TRP A 115 -0.30 24.39 -11.84
CA TRP A 115 -1.50 24.82 -12.56
C TRP A 115 -2.62 23.74 -12.58
N HIS A 116 -2.28 22.47 -12.34
CA HIS A 116 -3.24 21.38 -12.45
C HIS A 116 -4.00 21.10 -11.14
N ASN A 117 -3.39 21.32 -9.97
CA ASN A 117 -4.02 21.06 -8.68
C ASN A 117 -4.75 22.26 -8.06
N LEU A 118 -4.62 23.44 -8.70
CA LEU A 118 -5.29 24.66 -8.28
C LEU A 118 -6.50 24.97 -9.20
N ASN A 119 -7.47 25.69 -8.65
CA ASN A 119 -8.52 26.34 -9.43
C ASN A 119 -7.93 27.57 -10.09
N CYS A 120 -7.37 27.42 -11.28
CA CYS A 120 -6.74 28.46 -12.07
C CYS A 120 -7.44 28.55 -13.42
N PRO A 121 -8.67 29.12 -13.48
CA PRO A 121 -9.37 29.29 -14.75
C PRO A 121 -8.57 30.21 -15.65
N ASP A 122 -8.53 29.89 -16.94
CA ASP A 122 -7.82 30.65 -17.98
C ASP A 122 -6.30 30.80 -17.74
N PHE A 123 -5.70 29.92 -16.92
CA PHE A 123 -4.28 29.96 -16.56
C PHE A 123 -3.82 31.28 -15.94
N ILE A 124 -4.73 32.05 -15.34
CA ILE A 124 -4.41 33.31 -14.67
C ILE A 124 -3.93 33.02 -13.25
N ALA A 125 -2.71 33.43 -12.92
CA ALA A 125 -2.16 33.34 -11.57
C ALA A 125 -3.02 34.17 -10.58
N ARG A 126 -3.23 33.61 -9.39
CA ARG A 126 -3.96 34.25 -8.31
C ARG A 126 -3.06 34.38 -7.08
N GLU A 127 -3.31 35.39 -6.25
CA GLU A 127 -2.58 35.58 -5.01
C GLU A 127 -2.91 34.52 -3.94
N THR A 128 -4.07 33.87 -4.06
CA THR A 128 -4.53 32.83 -3.12
C THR A 128 -4.46 31.46 -3.73
N LEU A 129 -3.99 30.47 -2.94
CA LEU A 129 -3.98 29.07 -3.34
C LEU A 129 -5.36 28.46 -3.09
N ASP A 130 -6.12 28.30 -4.16
CA ASP A 130 -7.43 27.63 -4.16
C ASP A 130 -7.28 26.23 -4.78
N TYR A 131 -7.18 25.21 -3.94
CA TYR A 131 -7.01 23.83 -4.37
C TYR A 131 -8.32 23.22 -4.88
N LYS A 132 -8.22 22.33 -5.83
CA LYS A 132 -9.36 21.51 -6.26
C LYS A 132 -9.96 20.75 -5.08
N PRO A 133 -11.31 20.56 -5.04
CA PRO A 133 -11.99 20.00 -3.87
C PRO A 133 -11.79 18.50 -3.67
N ASP A 134 -11.26 17.81 -4.67
CA ASP A 134 -11.08 16.35 -4.70
C ASP A 134 -9.59 15.95 -4.78
N SER A 135 -9.31 14.66 -5.03
CA SER A 135 -7.96 14.09 -5.09
C SER A 135 -7.05 14.72 -6.14
N ARG A 136 -7.59 15.41 -7.16
CA ARG A 136 -6.80 16.16 -8.14
C ARG A 136 -5.96 17.27 -7.49
N ARG A 137 -6.26 17.66 -6.26
CA ARG A 137 -5.42 18.58 -5.47
C ARG A 137 -4.00 18.06 -5.23
N TYR A 138 -3.76 16.77 -5.39
CA TYR A 138 -2.42 16.15 -5.22
C TYR A 138 -1.65 16.01 -6.53
N GLU A 139 -2.24 16.40 -7.65
CA GLU A 139 -1.66 16.33 -8.99
C GLU A 139 -1.26 17.71 -9.48
N ALA A 140 0.00 18.12 -9.23
CA ALA A 140 0.43 19.51 -9.46
C ALA A 140 0.61 19.88 -10.92
N GLY A 141 0.92 18.95 -11.81
CA GLY A 141 1.25 19.22 -13.21
C GLY A 141 0.73 18.18 -14.19
N THR A 142 1.30 18.18 -15.38
CA THR A 142 0.92 17.26 -16.45
C THR A 142 1.13 15.81 -16.02
N ALA A 143 0.08 15.04 -16.08
CA ALA A 143 0.12 13.62 -15.76
C ALA A 143 0.85 12.81 -16.85
N ASN A 144 1.44 11.66 -16.46
CA ASN A 144 1.98 10.68 -17.40
C ASN A 144 0.84 9.97 -18.15
N LEU A 145 0.32 10.58 -19.21
CA LEU A 145 -0.85 10.08 -19.94
C LEU A 145 -0.62 8.68 -20.51
N LEU A 146 0.56 8.39 -21.04
CA LEU A 146 0.88 7.06 -21.59
C LEU A 146 0.91 6.01 -20.48
N GLY A 147 1.50 6.35 -19.33
CA GLY A 147 1.50 5.48 -18.16
C GLY A 147 0.09 5.22 -17.62
N ILE A 148 -0.77 6.24 -17.57
CA ILE A 148 -2.16 6.12 -17.10
C ILE A 148 -2.97 5.23 -18.06
N VAL A 149 -2.82 5.38 -19.37
CA VAL A 149 -3.53 4.54 -20.35
C VAL A 149 -3.10 3.07 -20.22
N GLY A 150 -1.79 2.81 -20.14
CA GLY A 150 -1.28 1.46 -19.90
C GLY A 150 -1.74 0.86 -18.57
N HIS A 151 -1.69 1.64 -17.48
CA HIS A 151 -2.17 1.23 -16.16
C HIS A 151 -3.67 0.93 -16.16
N ARG A 152 -4.48 1.75 -16.86
CA ARG A 152 -5.91 1.48 -17.04
C ARG A 152 -6.15 0.11 -17.69
N ALA A 153 -5.39 -0.21 -18.76
CA ALA A 153 -5.53 -1.49 -19.44
C ALA A 153 -5.20 -2.67 -18.52
N SER A 154 -4.13 -2.59 -17.74
CA SER A 154 -3.77 -3.62 -16.76
C SER A 154 -4.82 -3.77 -15.64
N LEU A 155 -5.35 -2.66 -15.10
CA LEU A 155 -6.42 -2.71 -14.11
C LEU A 155 -7.71 -3.31 -14.66
N GLN A 156 -8.05 -3.06 -15.93
CA GLN A 156 -9.18 -3.70 -16.59
C GLN A 156 -9.00 -5.22 -16.67
N LEU A 157 -7.79 -5.70 -17.00
CA LEU A 157 -7.47 -7.12 -17.00
C LEU A 157 -7.62 -7.74 -15.60
N LEU A 158 -7.02 -7.12 -14.57
CA LEU A 158 -7.10 -7.61 -13.19
C LEU A 158 -8.54 -7.65 -12.68
N ASN A 159 -9.34 -6.62 -12.99
CA ASN A 159 -10.77 -6.59 -12.64
C ASN A 159 -11.56 -7.68 -13.37
N ALA A 160 -11.26 -7.96 -14.62
CA ALA A 160 -11.91 -9.03 -15.38
C ALA A 160 -11.59 -10.42 -14.82
N LEU A 161 -10.38 -10.65 -14.31
CA LEU A 161 -9.96 -11.89 -13.65
C LEU A 161 -10.55 -12.00 -12.23
N GLY A 162 -10.72 -10.89 -11.54
CA GLY A 162 -11.17 -10.81 -10.15
C GLY A 162 -10.02 -11.04 -9.15
N LEU A 163 -9.87 -10.12 -8.19
CA LEU A 163 -8.78 -10.17 -7.21
C LEU A 163 -8.82 -11.42 -6.32
N ASP A 164 -10.00 -11.90 -5.95
CA ASP A 164 -10.14 -13.12 -5.15
C ASP A 164 -9.65 -14.36 -5.91
N ASN A 165 -9.90 -14.42 -7.22
CA ASN A 165 -9.41 -15.51 -8.07
C ASN A 165 -7.89 -15.46 -8.19
N ILE A 166 -7.32 -14.26 -8.37
CA ILE A 166 -5.87 -14.05 -8.44
C ILE A 166 -5.21 -14.47 -7.12
N ALA A 167 -5.74 -14.01 -5.99
CA ALA A 167 -5.24 -14.36 -4.66
C ALA A 167 -5.29 -15.88 -4.41
N THR A 168 -6.41 -16.52 -4.75
CA THR A 168 -6.59 -17.96 -4.62
C THR A 168 -5.56 -18.74 -5.44
N ASP A 169 -5.32 -18.34 -6.68
CA ASP A 169 -4.35 -18.98 -7.58
C ASP A 169 -2.91 -18.78 -7.08
N LEU A 170 -2.55 -17.59 -6.62
CA LEU A 170 -1.23 -17.31 -6.03
C LEU A 170 -0.97 -18.18 -4.80
N LEU A 171 -1.94 -18.27 -3.89
CA LEU A 171 -1.84 -19.10 -2.68
C LEU A 171 -1.80 -20.61 -3.03
N ALA A 172 -2.54 -21.04 -4.03
CA ALA A 172 -2.46 -22.42 -4.52
C ALA A 172 -1.06 -22.78 -5.06
N LYS A 173 -0.44 -21.85 -5.80
CA LYS A 173 0.95 -22.01 -6.27
C LYS A 173 1.94 -22.06 -5.12
N ARG A 174 1.78 -21.18 -4.10
CA ARG A 174 2.60 -21.21 -2.88
C ARG A 174 2.46 -22.55 -2.15
N ARG A 175 1.23 -23.05 -1.92
CA ARG A 175 0.96 -24.33 -1.26
C ARG A 175 1.65 -25.51 -1.96
N ARG A 176 1.87 -25.43 -3.27
CA ARG A 176 2.62 -26.43 -4.03
C ARG A 176 4.13 -26.21 -3.97
N LEU A 177 4.57 -24.96 -4.07
CA LEU A 177 5.99 -24.60 -4.15
C LEU A 177 6.74 -24.85 -2.84
N VAL A 178 6.21 -24.35 -1.72
CA VAL A 178 6.90 -24.39 -0.42
C VAL A 178 7.23 -25.81 0.05
N PRO A 179 6.29 -26.77 0.08
CA PRO A 179 6.63 -28.16 0.43
C PRO A 179 7.62 -28.81 -0.54
N GLY A 180 7.55 -28.45 -1.82
CA GLY A 180 8.50 -28.96 -2.84
C GLY A 180 9.93 -28.46 -2.61
N LEU A 181 10.11 -27.23 -2.14
CA LEU A 181 11.42 -26.65 -1.78
C LEU A 181 11.96 -27.32 -0.51
N LEU A 182 11.13 -27.42 0.54
CA LEU A 182 11.48 -28.08 1.80
C LEU A 182 11.92 -29.52 1.59
N ALA A 183 11.19 -30.28 0.74
CA ALA A 183 11.54 -31.66 0.39
C ALA A 183 12.89 -31.79 -0.34
N LYS A 184 13.39 -30.71 -0.94
CA LYS A 184 14.72 -30.63 -1.56
C LYS A 184 15.81 -30.12 -0.61
N GLY A 185 15.47 -29.87 0.66
CA GLY A 185 16.40 -29.37 1.68
C GLY A 185 16.65 -27.88 1.63
N CYS A 186 15.83 -27.10 0.88
CA CYS A 186 15.91 -25.65 0.91
C CYS A 186 15.41 -25.10 2.24
N ASP A 187 16.08 -24.10 2.78
CA ASP A 187 15.56 -23.28 3.88
C ASP A 187 14.60 -22.23 3.31
N VAL A 188 13.33 -22.30 3.68
CA VAL A 188 12.28 -21.41 3.15
C VAL A 188 11.84 -20.44 4.24
N MET A 189 12.09 -19.15 4.02
CA MET A 189 11.70 -18.09 4.95
C MET A 189 10.18 -18.12 5.18
N HIS A 190 9.78 -18.17 6.45
CA HIS A 190 8.36 -18.20 6.87
C HIS A 190 7.54 -19.27 6.12
N ALA A 191 8.07 -20.50 6.04
CA ALA A 191 7.41 -21.62 5.40
C ALA A 191 6.05 -21.97 6.03
N ASP A 192 5.92 -21.73 7.32
CA ASP A 192 4.77 -22.07 8.19
C ASP A 192 3.79 -20.91 8.40
N VAL A 193 4.00 -19.78 7.71
CA VAL A 193 3.12 -18.61 7.88
C VAL A 193 1.66 -18.96 7.58
N PRO A 194 0.69 -18.48 8.40
CA PRO A 194 -0.73 -18.65 8.12
C PRO A 194 -1.10 -18.14 6.72
N GLU A 195 -2.03 -18.81 6.04
CA GLU A 195 -2.43 -18.44 4.68
C GLU A 195 -2.93 -16.99 4.59
N ALA A 196 -3.57 -16.50 5.64
CA ALA A 196 -4.01 -15.10 5.74
C ALA A 196 -2.85 -14.10 5.60
N ASN A 197 -1.65 -14.48 6.06
CA ASN A 197 -0.44 -13.65 6.03
C ASN A 197 0.54 -14.06 4.91
N ALA A 198 0.25 -15.12 4.19
CA ALA A 198 1.08 -15.59 3.07
C ALA A 198 0.84 -14.74 1.79
N SER A 199 1.82 -14.69 0.90
CA SER A 199 1.71 -14.05 -0.41
C SER A 199 2.29 -14.93 -1.52
N GLY A 200 2.34 -14.41 -2.75
CA GLY A 200 3.03 -15.03 -3.88
C GLY A 200 4.56 -14.93 -3.83
N ILE A 201 5.11 -14.19 -2.87
CA ILE A 201 6.56 -14.05 -2.69
C ILE A 201 7.07 -15.19 -1.81
N VAL A 202 8.09 -15.89 -2.28
CA VAL A 202 8.73 -17.01 -1.57
C VAL A 202 10.24 -16.83 -1.66
N THR A 203 10.89 -16.69 -0.51
CA THR A 203 12.36 -16.60 -0.41
C THR A 203 12.91 -17.87 0.20
N PHE A 204 13.99 -18.38 -0.36
CA PHE A 204 14.63 -19.62 0.10
C PHE A 204 16.14 -19.60 -0.18
N HIS A 205 16.89 -20.41 0.54
CA HIS A 205 18.33 -20.65 0.40
C HIS A 205 18.65 -22.11 0.14
#